data_9b3b0d06ebb139c5dc6105f821de64c3
#
_entry.id   9b3b0d06ebb139c5dc6105f821de64c3
#
_cell.length_a   1.000
_cell.length_b   1.000
_cell.length_c   1.000
_cell.angle_alpha   90.00
_cell.angle_beta   90.00
_cell.angle_gamma   90.00
#
_symmetry.space_group_name_H-M   'P 1'
#
loop_
_entity.id
_entity.type
_entity.pdbx_description
1 polymer ?
#
loop_
_entity_poly.entity_id
_entity_poly.type
_entity_poly.pdbx_seq_one_letter_code
_entity_poly.pdbx_strand_id
1 'polypeptide(L)'
;MAYLIISLLIQAAFIIHVIKTGRNQLWIWVLIIPVIALPGILAYIAIEIIPGLLRGRTAQRTARSLRKAVDPGRELRRYETEVRVGGNVASRQRYAEELVRHQRYEDAIAQYRQALSGLYEHDPNLMLGLAQAQFGKGDASAARATLDELIRLNPEFRSPAGHLLYARALEAEGNVQKALEEYRAVAGSFPGAEAAVRYAQLLQAQGLREEARKVARELLQQARIAPGHYRRAQREWLEAAERLA
;
A
#
# COMPACT_ATOMS: atom_id res chain seq x y z
N MET A 1 53.66 2.22 -7.33
CA MET A 1 53.50 0.78 -7.50
C MET A 1 52.06 0.34 -7.14
N ALA A 2 51.58 0.57 -5.92
CA ALA A 2 50.20 0.16 -5.54
C ALA A 2 49.10 0.73 -6.44
N TYR A 3 49.18 1.96 -6.87
CA TYR A 3 48.21 2.60 -7.77
C TYR A 3 48.09 1.91 -9.13
N LEU A 4 49.18 1.46 -9.69
CA LEU A 4 49.18 0.76 -10.98
C LEU A 4 48.54 -0.62 -10.87
N ILE A 5 48.76 -1.33 -9.77
CA ILE A 5 48.19 -2.66 -9.53
C ILE A 5 46.65 -2.53 -9.35
N ILE A 6 46.19 -1.56 -8.57
CA ILE A 6 44.77 -1.32 -8.35
C ILE A 6 44.05 -0.92 -9.66
N SER A 7 44.70 -0.03 -10.46
CA SER A 7 44.14 0.36 -11.77
C SER A 7 44.02 -0.83 -12.71
N LEU A 8 45.00 -1.71 -12.73
CA LEU A 8 45.02 -2.89 -13.59
C LEU A 8 43.96 -3.92 -13.17
N LEU A 9 43.73 -4.09 -11.87
CA LEU A 9 42.69 -4.96 -11.36
C LEU A 9 41.30 -4.43 -11.71
N ILE A 10 41.07 -3.12 -11.60
CA ILE A 10 39.81 -2.48 -11.97
C ILE A 10 39.57 -2.63 -13.48
N GLN A 11 40.55 -2.38 -14.32
CA GLN A 11 40.46 -2.58 -15.77
C GLN A 11 40.12 -4.02 -16.13
N ALA A 12 40.81 -5.00 -15.54
CA ALA A 12 40.51 -6.41 -15.75
C ALA A 12 39.06 -6.78 -15.39
N ALA A 13 38.58 -6.27 -14.26
CA ALA A 13 37.18 -6.50 -13.85
C ALA A 13 36.15 -5.95 -14.86
N PHE A 14 36.39 -4.74 -15.41
CA PHE A 14 35.52 -4.15 -16.42
C PHE A 14 35.60 -4.88 -17.77
N ILE A 15 36.76 -5.32 -18.19
CA ILE A 15 36.94 -6.13 -19.42
C ILE A 15 36.18 -7.45 -19.28
N ILE A 16 36.31 -8.14 -18.14
CA ILE A 16 35.58 -9.38 -17.87
C ILE A 16 34.05 -9.12 -17.88
N HIS A 17 33.64 -7.99 -17.34
CA HIS A 17 32.24 -7.61 -17.37
C HIS A 17 31.69 -7.39 -18.79
N VAL A 18 32.43 -6.69 -19.65
CA VAL A 18 32.08 -6.48 -21.08
C VAL A 18 32.00 -7.80 -21.82
N ILE A 19 32.94 -8.71 -21.61
CA ILE A 19 32.96 -10.03 -22.25
C ILE A 19 31.73 -10.86 -21.79
N LYS A 20 31.45 -10.91 -20.48
CA LYS A 20 30.35 -11.70 -19.93
C LYS A 20 28.94 -11.17 -20.34
N THR A 21 28.83 -9.88 -20.55
CA THR A 21 27.54 -9.27 -20.92
C THR A 21 27.29 -9.23 -22.42
N GLY A 22 28.26 -9.67 -23.25
CA GLY A 22 28.13 -9.69 -24.72
C GLY A 22 27.94 -8.30 -25.34
N ARG A 23 28.28 -7.25 -24.60
CA ARG A 23 28.11 -5.84 -25.01
C ARG A 23 29.21 -5.41 -25.97
N ASN A 24 28.98 -4.30 -26.66
CA ASN A 24 29.76 -3.79 -27.75
C ASN A 24 31.28 -3.91 -27.49
N GLN A 25 32.01 -4.73 -28.28
CA GLN A 25 33.41 -5.06 -28.13
C GLN A 25 34.35 -3.83 -28.22
N LEU A 26 33.86 -2.72 -28.77
CA LEU A 26 34.61 -1.45 -28.83
C LEU A 26 35.07 -0.95 -27.44
N TRP A 27 34.30 -1.25 -26.38
CA TRP A 27 34.69 -0.87 -25.02
C TRP A 27 35.95 -1.56 -24.52
N ILE A 28 36.28 -2.75 -25.05
CA ILE A 28 37.51 -3.47 -24.69
C ILE A 28 38.72 -2.62 -25.08
N TRP A 29 38.73 -2.02 -26.27
CA TRP A 29 39.82 -1.18 -26.74
C TRP A 29 39.98 0.11 -25.92
N VAL A 30 38.86 0.72 -25.53
CA VAL A 30 38.87 1.94 -24.68
C VAL A 30 39.44 1.65 -23.29
N LEU A 31 39.19 0.44 -22.76
CA LEU A 31 39.65 0.05 -21.42
C LEU A 31 41.12 -0.46 -21.40
N ILE A 32 41.66 -0.88 -22.53
CA ILE A 32 43.04 -1.39 -22.61
C ILE A 32 44.07 -0.24 -22.58
N ILE A 33 43.74 0.95 -23.05
CA ILE A 33 44.69 2.08 -23.10
C ILE A 33 44.81 2.72 -21.72
N PRO A 34 45.98 2.65 -21.02
CA PRO A 34 46.12 3.09 -19.62
C PRO A 34 45.84 4.58 -19.40
N VAL A 35 46.12 5.42 -20.37
CA VAL A 35 45.93 6.88 -20.30
C VAL A 35 44.42 7.27 -20.39
N ILE A 36 43.64 6.44 -21.08
CA ILE A 36 42.19 6.69 -21.32
C ILE A 36 41.31 5.85 -20.37
N ALA A 37 41.92 4.98 -19.57
CA ALA A 37 41.19 4.02 -18.73
C ALA A 37 40.22 4.68 -17.72
N LEU A 38 40.65 5.73 -17.02
CA LEU A 38 39.77 6.42 -16.06
C LEU A 38 38.58 7.13 -16.75
N PRO A 39 38.80 8.01 -17.75
CA PRO A 39 37.68 8.59 -18.48
C PRO A 39 36.84 7.52 -19.24
N GLY A 40 37.49 6.45 -19.76
CA GLY A 40 36.79 5.33 -20.41
C GLY A 40 35.88 4.54 -19.45
N ILE A 41 36.32 4.27 -18.23
CA ILE A 41 35.52 3.64 -17.19
C ILE A 41 34.34 4.52 -16.83
N LEU A 42 34.50 5.82 -16.62
CA LEU A 42 33.46 6.75 -16.33
C LEU A 42 32.43 6.85 -17.48
N ALA A 43 32.90 6.93 -18.72
CA ALA A 43 32.07 6.92 -19.91
C ALA A 43 31.27 5.60 -20.03
N TYR A 44 31.91 4.46 -19.79
CA TYR A 44 31.23 3.14 -19.81
C TYR A 44 30.15 3.05 -18.73
N ILE A 45 30.43 3.48 -17.51
CA ILE A 45 29.44 3.54 -16.44
C ILE A 45 28.26 4.43 -16.83
N ALA A 46 28.55 5.63 -17.33
CA ALA A 46 27.53 6.63 -17.68
C ALA A 46 26.63 6.19 -18.85
N ILE A 47 27.22 5.58 -19.89
CA ILE A 47 26.50 5.27 -21.14
C ILE A 47 25.86 3.89 -21.10
N GLU A 48 26.52 2.92 -20.43
CA GLU A 48 26.11 1.51 -20.51
C GLU A 48 25.48 1.00 -19.22
N ILE A 49 26.07 1.31 -18.06
CA ILE A 49 25.59 0.76 -16.78
C ILE A 49 24.43 1.58 -16.22
N ILE A 50 24.56 2.91 -16.18
CA ILE A 50 23.52 3.79 -15.60
C ILE A 50 22.17 3.66 -16.33
N PRO A 51 22.06 3.68 -17.66
CA PRO A 51 20.77 3.49 -18.32
C PRO A 51 20.17 2.11 -18.08
N GLY A 52 21.01 1.06 -17.99
CA GLY A 52 20.57 -0.29 -17.64
C GLY A 52 19.99 -0.38 -16.23
N LEU A 53 20.61 0.26 -15.26
CA LEU A 53 20.13 0.37 -13.88
C LEU A 53 18.85 1.22 -13.78
N LEU A 54 18.81 2.35 -14.50
CA LEU A 54 17.64 3.26 -14.51
C LEU A 54 16.41 2.67 -15.21
N ARG A 55 16.60 1.76 -16.17
CA ARG A 55 15.51 1.04 -16.85
C ARG A 55 14.99 -0.16 -16.05
N GLY A 56 15.70 -0.59 -15.01
CA GLY A 56 15.29 -1.71 -14.17
C GLY A 56 13.99 -1.42 -13.40
N ARG A 57 13.15 -2.46 -13.18
CA ARG A 57 11.91 -2.36 -12.38
C ARG A 57 12.13 -1.76 -11.00
N THR A 58 13.30 -2.00 -10.41
CA THR A 58 13.69 -1.47 -9.09
C THR A 58 13.92 0.03 -9.15
N ALA A 59 14.64 0.52 -10.17
CA ALA A 59 14.89 1.95 -10.35
C ALA A 59 13.61 2.73 -10.66
N GLN A 60 12.70 2.15 -11.43
CA GLN A 60 11.38 2.75 -11.67
C GLN A 60 10.54 2.83 -10.38
N ARG A 61 10.62 1.83 -9.50
CA ARG A 61 9.97 1.87 -8.19
C ARG A 61 10.59 2.95 -7.30
N THR A 62 11.91 3.02 -7.24
CA THR A 62 12.63 4.05 -6.47
C THR A 62 12.36 5.46 -7.03
N ALA A 63 12.37 5.64 -8.35
CA ALA A 63 12.03 6.91 -8.96
C ALA A 63 10.56 7.32 -8.71
N ARG A 64 9.62 6.37 -8.67
CA ARG A 64 8.23 6.64 -8.28
C ARG A 64 8.13 7.04 -6.82
N SER A 65 8.82 6.35 -5.90
CA SER A 65 8.82 6.69 -4.48
C SER A 65 9.45 8.06 -4.21
N LEU A 66 10.54 8.39 -4.88
CA LEU A 66 11.18 9.71 -4.80
C LEU A 66 10.28 10.82 -5.37
N ARG A 67 9.64 10.58 -6.53
CA ARG A 67 8.68 11.54 -7.09
C ARG A 67 7.49 11.78 -6.18
N LYS A 68 6.98 10.72 -5.54
CA LYS A 68 5.88 10.82 -4.56
C LYS A 68 6.31 11.58 -3.30
N ALA A 69 7.56 11.43 -2.87
CA ALA A 69 8.11 12.16 -1.73
C ALA A 69 8.34 13.65 -2.05
N VAL A 70 8.73 13.98 -3.29
CA VAL A 70 8.99 15.37 -3.73
C VAL A 70 7.70 16.14 -4.03
N ASP A 71 6.68 15.47 -4.59
CA ASP A 71 5.38 16.08 -4.90
C ASP A 71 4.23 15.12 -4.57
N PRO A 72 3.83 15.03 -3.31
CA PRO A 72 2.76 14.15 -2.86
C PRO A 72 1.39 14.52 -3.45
N GLY A 73 1.16 15.77 -3.81
CA GLY A 73 -0.10 16.25 -4.38
C GLY A 73 -0.25 16.10 -5.89
N ARG A 74 0.77 15.59 -6.59
CA ARG A 74 0.76 15.48 -8.06
C ARG A 74 -0.37 14.59 -8.58
N GLU A 75 -0.56 13.44 -7.97
CA GLU A 75 -1.62 12.50 -8.38
C GLU A 75 -3.01 13.10 -8.15
N LEU A 76 -3.18 13.78 -7.02
CA LEU A 76 -4.41 14.49 -6.69
C LEU A 76 -4.77 15.54 -7.77
N ARG A 77 -3.82 16.42 -8.14
CA ARG A 77 -4.02 17.43 -9.18
C ARG A 77 -4.30 16.81 -10.56
N ARG A 78 -3.65 15.69 -10.87
CA ARG A 78 -3.89 14.96 -12.11
C ARG A 78 -5.33 14.42 -12.16
N TYR A 79 -5.78 13.73 -11.12
CA TYR A 79 -7.15 13.18 -11.08
C TYR A 79 -8.20 14.29 -11.02
N GLU A 80 -7.94 15.37 -10.33
CA GLU A 80 -8.79 16.56 -10.34
C GLU A 80 -8.99 17.10 -11.77
N THR A 81 -7.89 17.23 -12.53
CA THR A 81 -7.94 17.68 -13.92
C THR A 81 -8.69 16.68 -14.80
N GLU A 82 -8.44 15.37 -14.62
CA GLU A 82 -9.12 14.30 -15.36
C GLU A 82 -10.64 14.35 -15.15
N VAL A 83 -11.08 14.53 -13.90
CA VAL A 83 -12.49 14.68 -13.55
C VAL A 83 -13.09 15.96 -14.13
N ARG A 84 -12.34 17.07 -14.15
CA ARG A 84 -12.81 18.36 -14.67
C ARG A 84 -13.03 18.35 -16.20
N VAL A 85 -12.16 17.65 -16.93
CA VAL A 85 -12.19 17.66 -18.42
C VAL A 85 -13.24 16.71 -18.99
N GLY A 86 -13.55 15.58 -18.32
CA GLY A 86 -14.49 14.60 -18.87
C GLY A 86 -14.69 13.41 -17.92
N GLY A 87 -14.80 13.71 -16.63
CA GLY A 87 -14.82 12.71 -15.57
C GLY A 87 -15.91 11.67 -15.71
N ASN A 88 -15.51 10.45 -16.02
CA ASN A 88 -16.35 9.26 -15.89
C ASN A 88 -16.32 8.73 -14.45
N VAL A 89 -17.17 7.74 -14.16
CA VAL A 89 -17.28 7.12 -12.83
C VAL A 89 -15.94 6.62 -12.32
N ALA A 90 -15.14 5.96 -13.17
CA ALA A 90 -13.83 5.42 -12.78
C ALA A 90 -12.81 6.52 -12.43
N SER A 91 -12.80 7.64 -13.14
CA SER A 91 -11.93 8.78 -12.80
C SER A 91 -12.35 9.47 -11.52
N ARG A 92 -13.67 9.61 -11.26
CA ARG A 92 -14.21 10.13 -10.00
C ARG A 92 -13.86 9.22 -8.82
N GLN A 93 -13.97 7.91 -8.98
CA GLN A 93 -13.58 6.95 -7.96
C GLN A 93 -12.09 7.11 -7.58
N ARG A 94 -11.18 7.12 -8.57
CA ARG A 94 -9.74 7.31 -8.31
C ARG A 94 -9.44 8.64 -7.64
N TYR A 95 -10.13 9.69 -8.04
CA TYR A 95 -9.99 11.00 -7.42
C TYR A 95 -10.46 10.97 -5.97
N ALA A 96 -11.62 10.36 -5.69
CA ALA A 96 -12.14 10.19 -4.34
C ALA A 96 -11.20 9.35 -3.45
N GLU A 97 -10.66 8.25 -3.96
CA GLU A 97 -9.66 7.43 -3.25
C GLU A 97 -8.41 8.25 -2.89
N GLU A 98 -7.94 9.11 -3.79
CA GLU A 98 -6.79 9.97 -3.53
C GLU A 98 -7.12 11.08 -2.52
N LEU A 99 -8.33 11.64 -2.57
CA LEU A 99 -8.83 12.59 -1.57
C LEU A 99 -8.87 11.97 -0.17
N VAL A 100 -9.32 10.71 -0.04
CA VAL A 100 -9.28 9.95 1.23
C VAL A 100 -7.86 9.81 1.75
N ARG A 101 -6.89 9.46 0.89
CA ARG A 101 -5.47 9.37 1.28
C ARG A 101 -4.90 10.69 1.79
N HIS A 102 -5.40 11.79 1.26
CA HIS A 102 -5.05 13.15 1.69
C HIS A 102 -5.94 13.70 2.81
N GLN A 103 -6.78 12.85 3.42
CA GLN A 103 -7.71 13.20 4.51
C GLN A 103 -8.72 14.30 4.15
N ARG A 104 -8.96 14.51 2.84
CA ARG A 104 -9.96 15.43 2.31
C ARG A 104 -11.30 14.71 2.19
N TYR A 105 -11.83 14.28 3.31
CA TYR A 105 -12.97 13.38 3.38
C TYR A 105 -14.27 13.98 2.82
N GLU A 106 -14.53 15.25 3.04
CA GLU A 106 -15.73 15.92 2.53
C GLU A 106 -15.74 15.95 1.00
N ASP A 107 -14.61 16.29 0.40
CA ASP A 107 -14.46 16.29 -1.05
C ASP A 107 -14.59 14.87 -1.62
N ALA A 108 -14.02 13.87 -0.93
CA ALA A 108 -14.15 12.46 -1.32
C ALA A 108 -15.62 12.00 -1.28
N ILE A 109 -16.37 12.32 -0.23
CA ILE A 109 -17.80 12.03 -0.10
C ILE A 109 -18.57 12.65 -1.29
N ALA A 110 -18.28 13.90 -1.64
CA ALA A 110 -18.92 14.56 -2.77
C ALA A 110 -18.65 13.83 -4.09
N GLN A 111 -17.40 13.38 -4.33
CA GLN A 111 -17.06 12.63 -5.55
C GLN A 111 -17.71 11.25 -5.59
N TYR A 112 -17.73 10.51 -4.47
CA TYR A 112 -18.41 9.22 -4.42
C TYR A 112 -19.92 9.35 -4.65
N ARG A 113 -20.58 10.35 -4.06
CA ARG A 113 -22.01 10.62 -4.29
C ARG A 113 -22.31 10.96 -5.74
N GLN A 114 -21.44 11.73 -6.40
CA GLN A 114 -21.59 12.01 -7.82
C GLN A 114 -21.34 10.79 -8.71
N ALA A 115 -20.47 9.86 -8.27
CA ALA A 115 -20.20 8.62 -8.99
C ALA A 115 -21.35 7.61 -8.84
N LEU A 116 -22.04 7.60 -7.68
CA LEU A 116 -23.22 6.77 -7.39
C LEU A 116 -24.46 7.36 -8.08
N SER A 117 -24.50 7.25 -9.41
CA SER A 117 -25.60 7.74 -10.23
C SER A 117 -25.87 6.86 -11.45
N GLY A 118 -27.12 6.82 -11.90
CA GLY A 118 -27.52 6.04 -13.08
C GLY A 118 -27.21 4.55 -12.92
N LEU A 119 -26.47 3.96 -13.83
CA LEU A 119 -26.11 2.53 -13.80
C LEU A 119 -25.24 2.13 -12.60
N TYR A 120 -24.60 3.09 -11.93
CA TYR A 120 -23.66 2.88 -10.82
C TYR A 120 -24.26 3.28 -9.46
N GLU A 121 -25.56 3.57 -9.41
CA GLU A 121 -26.24 4.04 -8.19
C GLU A 121 -26.03 3.09 -6.99
N HIS A 122 -25.94 1.80 -7.26
CA HIS A 122 -25.77 0.75 -6.25
C HIS A 122 -24.44 -0.02 -6.38
N ASP A 123 -23.43 0.58 -7.04
CA ASP A 123 -22.12 -0.08 -7.18
C ASP A 123 -21.49 -0.31 -5.81
N PRO A 124 -21.19 -1.56 -5.43
CA PRO A 124 -20.74 -1.89 -4.09
C PRO A 124 -19.36 -1.34 -3.75
N ASN A 125 -18.48 -1.15 -4.72
CA ASN A 125 -17.15 -0.59 -4.48
C ASN A 125 -17.23 0.92 -4.23
N LEU A 126 -18.10 1.62 -4.95
CA LEU A 126 -18.35 3.04 -4.73
C LEU A 126 -19.01 3.28 -3.38
N MET A 127 -20.01 2.46 -3.01
CA MET A 127 -20.66 2.52 -1.69
C MET A 127 -19.67 2.25 -0.56
N LEU A 128 -18.81 1.25 -0.71
CA LEU A 128 -17.74 0.98 0.26
C LEU A 128 -16.77 2.15 0.39
N GLY A 129 -16.37 2.75 -0.73
CA GLY A 129 -15.51 3.95 -0.74
C GLY A 129 -16.17 5.15 -0.06
N LEU A 130 -17.48 5.36 -0.28
CA LEU A 130 -18.26 6.38 0.40
C LEU A 130 -18.26 6.15 1.92
N ALA A 131 -18.55 4.93 2.36
CA ALA A 131 -18.56 4.59 3.79
C ALA A 131 -17.16 4.79 4.43
N GLN A 132 -16.08 4.45 3.72
CA GLN A 132 -14.71 4.71 4.18
C GLN A 132 -14.43 6.21 4.36
N ALA A 133 -14.89 7.04 3.41
CA ALA A 133 -14.74 8.49 3.49
C ALA A 133 -15.55 9.11 4.65
N GLN A 134 -16.80 8.63 4.84
CA GLN A 134 -17.65 9.05 5.95
C GLN A 134 -17.05 8.69 7.31
N PHE A 135 -16.56 7.45 7.45
CA PHE A 135 -15.87 7.01 8.66
C PHE A 135 -14.58 7.82 8.91
N GLY A 136 -13.80 8.07 7.87
CA GLY A 136 -12.60 8.90 7.96
C GLY A 136 -12.88 10.34 8.40
N LYS A 137 -14.03 10.89 8.01
CA LYS A 137 -14.53 12.19 8.47
C LYS A 137 -14.93 12.17 9.97
N GLY A 138 -15.11 10.99 10.56
CA GLY A 138 -15.62 10.82 11.93
C GLY A 138 -17.11 10.59 12.01
N ASP A 139 -17.81 10.48 10.89
CA ASP A 139 -19.24 10.21 10.83
C ASP A 139 -19.49 8.69 10.76
N ALA A 140 -19.34 8.04 11.91
CA ALA A 140 -19.51 6.59 12.02
C ALA A 140 -20.95 6.15 11.70
N SER A 141 -21.94 6.97 12.06
CA SER A 141 -23.36 6.70 11.82
C SER A 141 -23.69 6.70 10.33
N ALA A 142 -23.22 7.71 9.59
CA ALA A 142 -23.40 7.75 8.14
C ALA A 142 -22.66 6.58 7.45
N ALA A 143 -21.44 6.25 7.91
CA ALA A 143 -20.68 5.13 7.37
C ALA A 143 -21.42 3.80 7.57
N ARG A 144 -21.96 3.56 8.77
CA ARG A 144 -22.76 2.37 9.06
C ARG A 144 -24.02 2.32 8.21
N ALA A 145 -24.79 3.41 8.13
CA ALA A 145 -25.99 3.46 7.30
C ALA A 145 -25.69 3.14 5.82
N THR A 146 -24.58 3.66 5.28
CA THR A 146 -24.13 3.35 3.91
C THR A 146 -23.75 1.87 3.76
N LEU A 147 -23.14 1.25 4.78
CA LEU A 147 -22.79 -0.18 4.78
C LEU A 147 -24.03 -1.07 4.94
N ASP A 148 -24.98 -0.69 5.77
CA ASP A 148 -26.29 -1.39 5.87
C ASP A 148 -27.01 -1.42 4.52
N GLU A 149 -26.99 -0.28 3.82
CA GLU A 149 -27.60 -0.18 2.48
C GLU A 149 -26.81 -0.99 1.44
N LEU A 150 -25.48 -0.96 1.49
CA LEU A 150 -24.62 -1.79 0.64
C LEU A 150 -24.96 -3.28 0.79
N ILE A 151 -25.04 -3.78 2.01
CA ILE A 151 -25.38 -5.19 2.30
C ILE A 151 -26.76 -5.54 1.77
N ARG A 152 -27.74 -4.66 1.97
CA ARG A 152 -29.13 -4.86 1.52
C ARG A 152 -29.24 -4.93 -0.01
N LEU A 153 -28.53 -4.05 -0.71
CA LEU A 153 -28.59 -3.95 -2.18
C LEU A 153 -27.69 -4.94 -2.90
N ASN A 154 -26.62 -5.38 -2.25
CA ASN A 154 -25.60 -6.26 -2.82
C ASN A 154 -25.34 -7.46 -1.91
N PRO A 155 -26.30 -8.39 -1.71
CA PRO A 155 -26.16 -9.48 -0.73
C PRO A 155 -25.02 -10.46 -1.06
N GLU A 156 -24.61 -10.54 -2.33
CA GLU A 156 -23.49 -11.39 -2.77
C GLU A 156 -22.12 -10.70 -2.66
N PHE A 157 -22.08 -9.42 -2.38
CA PHE A 157 -20.81 -8.69 -2.26
C PHE A 157 -20.10 -9.08 -0.97
N ARG A 158 -18.91 -9.65 -1.10
CA ARG A 158 -18.08 -10.07 0.03
C ARG A 158 -16.82 -9.20 0.11
N SER A 159 -16.71 -8.43 1.18
CA SER A 159 -15.58 -7.55 1.42
C SER A 159 -15.10 -7.63 2.87
N PRO A 160 -13.98 -8.30 3.15
CA PRO A 160 -13.40 -8.31 4.49
C PRO A 160 -13.13 -6.89 5.02
N ALA A 161 -12.70 -5.98 4.14
CA ALA A 161 -12.50 -4.56 4.50
C ALA A 161 -13.82 -3.85 4.86
N GLY A 162 -14.91 -4.18 4.15
CA GLY A 162 -16.25 -3.67 4.46
C GLY A 162 -16.75 -4.16 5.82
N HIS A 163 -16.62 -5.46 6.11
CA HIS A 163 -16.97 -6.03 7.42
C HIS A 163 -16.14 -5.42 8.55
N LEU A 164 -14.83 -5.25 8.36
CA LEU A 164 -13.99 -4.59 9.34
C LEU A 164 -14.43 -3.13 9.59
N LEU A 165 -14.75 -2.40 8.52
CA LEU A 165 -15.24 -1.04 8.63
C LEU A 165 -16.58 -0.97 9.37
N TYR A 166 -17.45 -1.94 9.11
CA TYR A 166 -18.75 -2.04 9.80
C TYR A 166 -18.59 -2.26 11.30
N ALA A 167 -17.73 -3.20 11.70
CA ALA A 167 -17.38 -3.42 13.11
C ALA A 167 -16.82 -2.16 13.78
N ARG A 168 -15.93 -1.45 13.08
CA ARG A 168 -15.35 -0.18 13.57
C ARG A 168 -16.39 0.93 13.70
N ALA A 169 -17.35 1.00 12.78
CA ALA A 169 -18.42 1.98 12.84
C ALA A 169 -19.34 1.71 14.04
N LEU A 170 -19.72 0.44 14.28
CA LEU A 170 -20.48 0.03 15.45
C LEU A 170 -19.75 0.33 16.77
N GLU A 171 -18.46 0.08 16.84
CA GLU A 171 -17.61 0.41 18.00
C GLU A 171 -17.62 1.93 18.27
N ALA A 172 -17.42 2.75 17.22
CA ALA A 172 -17.41 4.20 17.32
C ALA A 172 -18.78 4.79 17.73
N GLU A 173 -19.88 4.11 17.39
CA GLU A 173 -21.23 4.47 17.85
C GLU A 173 -21.53 3.99 19.29
N GLY A 174 -20.61 3.26 19.92
CA GLY A 174 -20.82 2.66 21.23
C GLY A 174 -21.68 1.40 21.25
N ASN A 175 -21.96 0.81 20.08
CA ASN A 175 -22.72 -0.44 19.98
C ASN A 175 -21.80 -1.65 20.17
N VAL A 176 -21.27 -1.77 21.39
CA VAL A 176 -20.17 -2.69 21.73
C VAL A 176 -20.53 -4.16 21.45
N GLN A 177 -21.75 -4.59 21.78
CA GLN A 177 -22.16 -5.98 21.59
C GLN A 177 -22.13 -6.41 20.14
N LYS A 178 -22.75 -5.62 19.26
CA LYS A 178 -22.71 -5.88 17.82
C LYS A 178 -21.31 -5.74 17.24
N ALA A 179 -20.51 -4.76 17.71
CA ALA A 179 -19.12 -4.63 17.30
C ALA A 179 -18.30 -5.89 17.63
N LEU A 180 -18.46 -6.47 18.81
CA LEU A 180 -17.80 -7.73 19.20
C LEU A 180 -18.21 -8.90 18.30
N GLU A 181 -19.49 -9.02 17.97
CA GLU A 181 -20.01 -10.06 17.05
C GLU A 181 -19.37 -9.92 15.66
N GLU A 182 -19.36 -8.71 15.11
CA GLU A 182 -18.78 -8.43 13.79
C GLU A 182 -17.26 -8.62 13.79
N TYR A 183 -16.55 -8.14 14.81
CA TYR A 183 -15.11 -8.38 14.94
C TYR A 183 -14.78 -9.86 15.04
N ARG A 184 -15.55 -10.64 15.80
CA ARG A 184 -15.39 -12.10 15.89
C ARG A 184 -15.54 -12.75 14.51
N ALA A 185 -16.56 -12.35 13.74
CA ALA A 185 -16.81 -12.90 12.41
C ALA A 185 -15.69 -12.57 11.42
N VAL A 186 -15.14 -11.35 11.48
CA VAL A 186 -14.12 -10.90 10.53
C VAL A 186 -12.70 -11.29 10.93
N ALA A 187 -12.41 -11.47 12.22
CA ALA A 187 -11.06 -11.75 12.71
C ALA A 187 -10.42 -13.00 12.09
N GLY A 188 -11.22 -14.05 11.82
CA GLY A 188 -10.73 -15.27 11.19
C GLY A 188 -10.60 -15.23 9.67
N SER A 189 -11.26 -14.28 8.99
CA SER A 189 -11.31 -14.18 7.53
C SER A 189 -10.55 -12.99 6.96
N PHE A 190 -10.20 -12.02 7.78
CA PHE A 190 -9.47 -10.83 7.35
C PHE A 190 -8.01 -11.17 7.00
N PRO A 191 -7.50 -10.71 5.84
CA PRO A 191 -6.17 -11.09 5.37
C PRO A 191 -5.00 -10.45 6.15
N GLY A 192 -5.27 -9.61 7.15
CA GLY A 192 -4.31 -8.91 7.99
C GLY A 192 -4.53 -9.14 9.47
N ALA A 193 -3.63 -8.62 10.29
CA ALA A 193 -3.70 -8.74 11.75
C ALA A 193 -4.67 -7.73 12.41
N GLU A 194 -5.07 -6.67 11.69
CA GLU A 194 -5.85 -5.55 12.23
C GLU A 194 -7.15 -6.01 12.89
N ALA A 195 -7.95 -6.83 12.22
CA ALA A 195 -9.26 -7.24 12.73
C ALA A 195 -9.16 -8.00 14.06
N ALA A 196 -8.22 -8.95 14.15
CA ALA A 196 -8.00 -9.74 15.37
C ALA A 196 -7.47 -8.87 16.52
N VAL A 197 -6.58 -7.92 16.24
CA VAL A 197 -6.06 -7.00 17.27
C VAL A 197 -7.17 -6.09 17.79
N ARG A 198 -7.99 -5.49 16.90
CA ARG A 198 -9.12 -4.65 17.32
C ARG A 198 -10.13 -5.43 18.14
N TYR A 199 -10.43 -6.67 17.73
CA TYR A 199 -11.28 -7.55 18.49
C TYR A 199 -10.73 -7.77 19.91
N ALA A 200 -9.45 -8.12 20.03
CA ALA A 200 -8.81 -8.32 21.34
C ALA A 200 -8.78 -7.03 22.18
N GLN A 201 -8.54 -5.86 21.57
CA GLN A 201 -8.58 -4.57 22.26
C GLN A 201 -9.97 -4.27 22.81
N LEU A 202 -11.03 -4.49 22.02
CA LEU A 202 -12.41 -4.27 22.46
C LEU A 202 -12.81 -5.25 23.57
N LEU A 203 -12.42 -6.53 23.47
CA LEU A 203 -12.60 -7.52 24.55
C LEU A 203 -11.93 -7.05 25.84
N GLN A 204 -10.68 -6.59 25.76
CA GLN A 204 -9.94 -6.08 26.91
C GLN A 204 -10.64 -4.87 27.54
N ALA A 205 -11.13 -3.94 26.72
CA ALA A 205 -11.87 -2.77 27.17
C ALA A 205 -13.16 -3.14 27.90
N GLN A 206 -13.79 -4.27 27.54
CA GLN A 206 -14.98 -4.82 28.21
C GLN A 206 -14.65 -5.70 29.43
N GLY A 207 -13.36 -5.78 29.83
CA GLY A 207 -12.94 -6.60 30.98
C GLY A 207 -12.74 -8.07 30.67
N LEU A 208 -12.97 -8.53 29.45
CA LEU A 208 -12.83 -9.93 28.99
C LEU A 208 -11.37 -10.25 28.67
N ARG A 209 -10.50 -10.08 29.67
CA ARG A 209 -9.04 -10.13 29.48
C ARG A 209 -8.53 -11.48 28.99
N GLU A 210 -9.09 -12.58 29.49
CA GLU A 210 -8.64 -13.92 29.11
C GLU A 210 -8.99 -14.23 27.66
N GLU A 211 -10.15 -13.78 27.18
CA GLU A 211 -10.54 -13.91 25.79
C GLU A 211 -9.66 -13.04 24.89
N ALA A 212 -9.38 -11.80 25.29
CA ALA A 212 -8.48 -10.91 24.58
C ALA A 212 -7.08 -11.53 24.42
N ARG A 213 -6.52 -12.08 25.50
CA ARG A 213 -5.21 -12.78 25.49
C ARG A 213 -5.22 -14.01 24.59
N LYS A 214 -6.33 -14.76 24.59
CA LYS A 214 -6.48 -15.93 23.73
C LYS A 214 -6.40 -15.53 22.26
N VAL A 215 -7.19 -14.54 21.84
CA VAL A 215 -7.19 -14.02 20.47
C VAL A 215 -5.80 -13.51 20.06
N ALA A 216 -5.15 -12.73 20.91
CA ALA A 216 -3.81 -12.22 20.66
C ALA A 216 -2.77 -13.35 20.49
N ARG A 217 -2.77 -14.36 21.36
CA ARG A 217 -1.87 -15.52 21.27
C ARG A 217 -2.10 -16.35 20.01
N GLU A 218 -3.35 -16.59 19.62
CA GLU A 218 -3.69 -17.30 18.39
C GLU A 218 -3.17 -16.55 17.15
N LEU A 219 -3.35 -15.23 17.10
CA LEU A 219 -2.81 -14.38 16.03
C LEU A 219 -1.27 -14.46 15.96
N LEU A 220 -0.59 -14.34 17.10
CA LEU A 220 0.88 -14.42 17.17
C LEU A 220 1.41 -15.79 16.75
N GLN A 221 0.71 -16.87 17.10
CA GLN A 221 1.05 -18.23 16.68
C GLN A 221 0.92 -18.38 15.17
N GLN A 222 -0.15 -17.88 14.56
CA GLN A 222 -0.31 -17.86 13.10
C GLN A 222 0.77 -17.00 12.42
N ALA A 223 1.12 -15.84 13.00
CA ALA A 223 2.15 -14.96 12.45
C ALA A 223 3.56 -15.60 12.45
N ARG A 224 3.87 -16.53 13.39
CA ARG A 224 5.15 -17.25 13.43
C ARG A 224 5.41 -18.11 12.21
N ILE A 225 4.37 -18.73 11.66
CA ILE A 225 4.44 -19.59 10.47
C ILE A 225 4.20 -18.79 9.17
N ALA A 226 3.76 -17.54 9.27
CA ALA A 226 3.49 -16.69 8.13
C ALA A 226 4.79 -16.25 7.42
N PRO A 227 4.73 -15.99 6.10
CA PRO A 227 5.88 -15.51 5.34
C PRO A 227 6.44 -14.19 5.88
N GLY A 228 7.77 -13.97 5.71
CA GLY A 228 8.46 -12.79 6.26
C GLY A 228 7.92 -11.45 5.72
N HIS A 229 7.36 -11.42 4.52
CA HIS A 229 6.73 -10.20 3.98
C HIS A 229 5.43 -9.84 4.72
N TYR A 230 4.63 -10.84 5.14
CA TYR A 230 3.44 -10.63 5.96
C TYR A 230 3.83 -10.00 7.30
N ARG A 231 4.78 -10.60 8.02
CA ARG A 231 5.23 -10.08 9.32
C ARG A 231 5.75 -8.65 9.24
N ARG A 232 6.47 -8.30 8.16
CA ARG A 232 6.92 -6.92 7.93
C ARG A 232 5.75 -5.96 7.67
N ALA A 233 4.78 -6.39 6.87
CA ALA A 233 3.62 -5.55 6.53
C ALA A 233 2.66 -5.36 7.72
N GLN A 234 2.57 -6.35 8.64
CA GLN A 234 1.68 -6.33 9.79
C GLN A 234 2.38 -5.99 11.11
N ARG A 235 3.62 -5.50 11.05
CA ARG A 235 4.48 -5.31 12.22
C ARG A 235 3.81 -4.53 13.35
N GLU A 236 3.20 -3.40 13.06
CA GLU A 236 2.54 -2.55 14.06
C GLU A 236 1.40 -3.27 14.78
N TRP A 237 0.60 -4.02 14.04
CA TRP A 237 -0.48 -4.82 14.60
C TRP A 237 0.03 -5.99 15.42
N LEU A 238 1.10 -6.66 14.99
CA LEU A 238 1.69 -7.76 15.75
C LEU A 238 2.31 -7.26 17.05
N GLU A 239 2.99 -6.13 17.05
CA GLU A 239 3.49 -5.47 18.27
C GLU A 239 2.33 -5.07 19.22
N ALA A 240 1.17 -4.68 18.68
CA ALA A 240 -0.02 -4.44 19.48
C ALA A 240 -0.57 -5.74 20.09
N ALA A 241 -0.57 -6.84 19.33
CA ALA A 241 -0.97 -8.16 19.84
C ALA A 241 -0.06 -8.66 20.94
N GLU A 242 1.27 -8.44 20.85
CA GLU A 242 2.24 -8.82 21.89
C GLU A 242 1.94 -8.12 23.22
N ARG A 243 1.46 -6.87 23.19
CA ARG A 243 1.07 -6.14 24.42
C ARG A 243 -0.23 -6.66 25.05
N LEU A 244 -1.03 -7.40 24.31
CA LEU A 244 -2.31 -7.96 24.76
C LEU A 244 -2.19 -9.42 25.24
N ALA A 245 -1.14 -10.14 24.82
CA ALA A 245 -0.94 -11.56 25.10
C ALA A 245 -0.37 -11.83 26.50
#